data_e3e498d6bd9b0738dd7d807ed2d99f84
#
_entry.id   e3e498d6bd9b0738dd7d807ed2d99f84
#
_cell.length_a   1.000
_cell.length_b   1.000
_cell.length_c   1.000
_cell.angle_alpha   90.00
_cell.angle_beta   90.00
_cell.angle_gamma   90.00
#
_symmetry.space_group_name_H-M   'P 1'
#
loop_
_entity.id
_entity.type
_entity.pdbx_description
1 polymer ?
#
loop_
_entity_poly.entity_id
_entity_poly.type
_entity_poly.pdbx_seq_one_letter_code
_entity_poly.pdbx_strand_id
1 'polypeptide(L)'
;MGGAEPEVERTRRGARLLQNGSVLSEVLAKPGATDSVFDVLAAAIHVFSPGDRAGILGFAAGGMIAPLRAMGGRHRLSGVDLDRSGYKLFCEMSSAWQGDVQYTQTDAVKWLRSQRGKFDLLLEDLSIGRNGDVFKPDISINALPPLIQSKLKPDGVAVFNLLPADDRTWARMTAEVRAPFEFGVQVLFESYYNRVLVLSNEPLPATREVSRRLREPLAVIDSEMATDISVRSLRLAKR
;
A
#
# COMPACT_ATOMS: atom_id res chain seq x y z
N MET A 1 5.39 -12.49 21.64
CA MET A 1 6.77 -12.64 21.15
C MET A 1 7.23 -11.23 20.82
N GLY A 2 8.21 -10.68 21.54
CA GLY A 2 8.79 -9.35 21.27
C GLY A 2 9.60 -9.44 19.98
N GLY A 3 9.12 -8.83 18.91
CA GLY A 3 9.93 -8.58 17.72
C GLY A 3 11.09 -7.64 18.08
N ALA A 4 12.22 -7.74 17.38
CA ALA A 4 13.31 -6.79 17.52
C ALA A 4 12.78 -5.37 17.29
N GLU A 5 13.28 -4.39 18.05
CA GLU A 5 12.94 -2.98 17.82
C GLU A 5 13.37 -2.58 16.39
N PRO A 6 12.56 -1.76 15.68
CA PRO A 6 12.96 -1.27 14.37
C PRO A 6 14.23 -0.40 14.45
N GLU A 7 15.13 -0.61 13.48
CA GLU A 7 16.36 0.16 13.32
C GLU A 7 16.19 1.24 12.25
N VAL A 8 16.89 2.36 12.37
CA VAL A 8 16.87 3.46 11.42
C VAL A 8 18.22 3.59 10.74
N GLU A 9 18.23 3.41 9.42
CA GLU A 9 19.38 3.69 8.57
C GLU A 9 19.21 5.04 7.86
N ARG A 10 20.13 5.98 8.08
CA ARG A 10 20.13 7.26 7.36
C ARG A 10 20.75 7.11 5.98
N THR A 11 20.09 7.67 4.96
CA THR A 11 20.55 7.68 3.57
C THR A 11 20.76 9.11 3.07
N ARG A 12 21.37 9.28 1.89
CA ARG A 12 21.51 10.60 1.26
C ARG A 12 20.17 11.24 0.90
N ARG A 13 19.11 10.43 0.68
CA ARG A 13 17.79 10.88 0.23
C ARG A 13 16.77 10.96 1.37
N GLY A 14 17.08 10.35 2.55
CA GLY A 14 16.14 10.25 3.66
C GLY A 14 16.56 9.25 4.71
N ALA A 15 15.69 8.30 5.03
CA ALA A 15 15.97 7.23 5.97
C ALA A 15 15.17 5.97 5.64
N ARG A 16 15.68 4.81 6.06
CA ARG A 16 15.01 3.51 6.00
C ARG A 16 14.68 3.02 7.39
N LEU A 17 13.52 2.43 7.53
CA LEU A 17 13.10 1.69 8.72
C LEU A 17 13.34 0.21 8.44
N LEU A 18 14.18 -0.42 9.26
CA LEU A 18 14.52 -1.83 9.13
C LEU A 18 13.99 -2.61 10.34
N GLN A 19 13.63 -3.85 10.13
CA GLN A 19 13.33 -4.80 11.21
C GLN A 19 13.80 -6.19 10.81
N ASN A 20 14.52 -6.86 11.69
CA ASN A 20 15.10 -8.18 11.44
C ASN A 20 15.93 -8.26 10.14
N GLY A 21 16.65 -7.18 9.78
CA GLY A 21 17.48 -7.10 8.57
C GLY A 21 16.70 -6.79 7.28
N SER A 22 15.38 -6.64 7.34
CA SER A 22 14.55 -6.31 6.18
C SER A 22 14.14 -4.84 6.21
N VAL A 23 14.10 -4.19 5.04
CA VAL A 23 13.56 -2.82 4.90
C VAL A 23 12.04 -2.89 4.93
N LEU A 24 11.45 -2.32 5.99
CA LEU A 24 9.99 -2.20 6.11
C LEU A 24 9.45 -0.99 5.36
N SER A 25 10.21 0.11 5.33
CA SER A 25 9.78 1.35 4.68
C SER A 25 10.98 2.27 4.44
N GLU A 26 10.85 3.15 3.46
CA GLU A 26 11.77 4.25 3.19
C GLU A 26 11.02 5.57 3.23
N VAL A 27 11.53 6.55 3.96
CA VAL A 27 11.00 7.91 3.96
C VAL A 27 12.01 8.87 3.37
N LEU A 28 11.58 9.65 2.38
CA LEU A 28 12.43 10.64 1.73
C LEU A 28 12.38 11.99 2.46
N ALA A 29 13.47 12.74 2.42
CA ALA A 29 13.53 14.09 2.96
C ALA A 29 12.78 15.13 2.09
N LYS A 30 12.44 14.78 0.84
CA LYS A 30 11.68 15.60 -0.12
C LYS A 30 10.75 14.70 -0.93
N PRO A 31 9.63 15.22 -1.47
CA PRO A 31 8.82 14.48 -2.42
C PRO A 31 9.66 14.00 -3.62
N GLY A 32 9.46 12.75 -4.03
CA GLY A 32 10.21 12.12 -5.13
C GLY A 32 9.96 10.61 -5.20
N ALA A 33 10.55 9.97 -6.21
CA ALA A 33 10.49 8.52 -6.37
C ALA A 33 11.37 7.79 -5.36
N THR A 34 10.90 6.63 -4.90
CA THR A 34 11.67 5.68 -4.09
C THR A 34 12.32 4.59 -4.95
N ASP A 35 11.91 4.48 -6.22
CA ASP A 35 12.28 3.41 -7.16
C ASP A 35 11.95 2.01 -6.61
N SER A 36 10.80 1.92 -5.96
CA SER A 36 10.33 0.70 -5.30
C SER A 36 8.81 0.53 -5.42
N VAL A 37 8.29 -0.54 -4.84
CA VAL A 37 6.86 -0.84 -4.76
C VAL A 37 6.06 0.35 -4.20
N PHE A 38 6.64 1.16 -3.32
CA PHE A 38 5.96 2.34 -2.75
C PHE A 38 5.53 3.36 -3.79
N ASP A 39 6.26 3.51 -4.89
CA ASP A 39 5.87 4.40 -5.99
C ASP A 39 4.60 3.90 -6.68
N VAL A 40 4.48 2.58 -6.85
CA VAL A 40 3.29 1.95 -7.45
C VAL A 40 2.09 2.03 -6.51
N LEU A 41 2.29 1.87 -5.19
CA LEU A 41 1.24 2.08 -4.19
C LEU A 41 0.76 3.53 -4.19
N ALA A 42 1.69 4.48 -4.29
CA ALA A 42 1.38 5.91 -4.42
C ALA A 42 0.60 6.22 -5.70
N ALA A 43 1.04 5.67 -6.84
CA ALA A 43 0.34 5.80 -8.11
C ALA A 43 -1.07 5.21 -8.05
N ALA A 44 -1.25 4.06 -7.37
CA ALA A 44 -2.55 3.45 -7.18
C ALA A 44 -3.50 4.36 -6.36
N ILE A 45 -3.02 4.99 -5.28
CA ILE A 45 -3.80 5.98 -4.52
C ILE A 45 -4.16 7.16 -5.43
N HIS A 46 -3.18 7.72 -6.16
CA HIS A 46 -3.37 8.89 -7.01
C HIS A 46 -4.39 8.68 -8.13
N VAL A 47 -4.37 7.49 -8.74
CA VAL A 47 -5.14 7.16 -9.95
C VAL A 47 -6.53 6.62 -9.65
N PHE A 48 -6.66 5.81 -8.58
CA PHE A 48 -7.89 5.05 -8.35
C PHE A 48 -8.74 5.55 -7.19
N SER A 49 -8.26 6.49 -6.37
CA SER A 49 -9.11 7.08 -5.34
C SER A 49 -10.14 8.02 -5.99
N PRO A 50 -11.46 7.72 -5.90
CA PRO A 50 -12.49 8.59 -6.48
C PRO A 50 -12.67 9.91 -5.71
N GLY A 51 -12.09 10.00 -4.51
CA GLY A 51 -12.11 11.17 -3.65
C GLY A 51 -10.81 11.34 -2.88
N ASP A 52 -10.82 12.18 -1.87
CA ASP A 52 -9.59 12.59 -1.16
C ASP A 52 -9.32 11.81 0.14
N ARG A 53 -10.24 10.97 0.62
CA ARG A 53 -10.11 10.25 1.89
C ARG A 53 -9.52 8.86 1.70
N ALA A 54 -8.25 8.69 2.00
CA ALA A 54 -7.59 7.39 1.91
C ALA A 54 -7.07 6.91 3.28
N GLY A 55 -7.17 5.59 3.51
CA GLY A 55 -6.63 4.92 4.70
C GLY A 55 -5.49 3.98 4.32
N ILE A 56 -4.46 3.91 5.16
CA ILE A 56 -3.28 3.06 4.99
C ILE A 56 -3.15 2.15 6.21
N LEU A 57 -3.29 0.86 6.00
CA LEU A 57 -3.11 -0.19 7.01
C LEU A 57 -1.70 -0.75 6.87
N GLY A 58 -0.89 -0.60 7.91
CA GLY A 58 0.56 -0.82 7.85
C GLY A 58 1.27 0.45 7.36
N PHE A 59 1.31 1.47 8.22
CA PHE A 59 1.90 2.76 7.84
C PHE A 59 3.43 2.71 7.79
N ALA A 60 4.05 1.92 8.67
CA ALA A 60 5.49 1.89 8.90
C ALA A 60 6.08 3.32 8.96
N ALA A 61 6.92 3.71 8.00
CA ALA A 61 7.44 5.08 7.89
C ALA A 61 6.83 5.87 6.70
N GLY A 62 5.67 5.44 6.19
CA GLY A 62 4.94 6.18 5.15
C GLY A 62 5.67 6.26 3.80
N GLY A 63 6.34 5.19 3.38
CA GLY A 63 7.19 5.15 2.18
C GLY A 63 6.50 5.62 0.90
N MET A 64 5.19 5.39 0.77
CA MET A 64 4.39 5.80 -0.39
C MET A 64 4.00 7.29 -0.40
N ILE A 65 4.24 8.05 0.69
CA ILE A 65 3.73 9.43 0.78
C ILE A 65 4.60 10.41 -0.01
N ALA A 66 5.93 10.24 0.01
CA ALA A 66 6.82 11.08 -0.78
C ALA A 66 6.54 10.99 -2.29
N PRO A 67 6.43 9.80 -2.90
CA PRO A 67 6.03 9.68 -4.30
C PRO A 67 4.61 10.19 -4.56
N LEU A 68 3.65 9.94 -3.67
CA LEU A 68 2.29 10.46 -3.82
C LEU A 68 2.27 12.01 -3.89
N ARG A 69 3.02 12.67 -3.03
CA ARG A 69 3.12 14.15 -3.04
C ARG A 69 3.87 14.65 -4.27
N ALA A 70 4.89 13.94 -4.74
CA ALA A 70 5.60 14.26 -5.98
C ALA A 70 4.70 14.15 -7.22
N MET A 71 3.78 13.17 -7.25
CA MET A 71 2.74 13.03 -8.29
C MET A 71 1.65 14.10 -8.20
N GLY A 72 1.69 15.01 -7.23
CA GLY A 72 0.66 16.03 -7.01
C GLY A 72 -0.56 15.57 -6.19
N GLY A 73 -0.52 14.36 -5.64
CA GLY A 73 -1.61 13.82 -4.81
C GLY A 73 -1.78 14.59 -3.51
N ARG A 74 -3.00 15.08 -3.25
CA ARG A 74 -3.35 15.88 -2.06
C ARG A 74 -4.33 15.18 -1.11
N HIS A 75 -4.39 13.86 -1.17
CA HIS A 75 -5.29 13.05 -0.34
C HIS A 75 -5.06 13.31 1.15
N ARG A 76 -6.14 13.30 1.91
CA ARG A 76 -6.16 13.22 3.37
C ARG A 76 -5.92 11.77 3.76
N LEU A 77 -4.78 11.50 4.34
CA LEU A 77 -4.32 10.16 4.64
C LEU A 77 -4.53 9.84 6.12
N SER A 78 -5.08 8.68 6.41
CA SER A 78 -5.20 8.13 7.76
C SER A 78 -4.38 6.86 7.84
N GLY A 79 -3.18 6.95 8.44
CA GLY A 79 -2.28 5.83 8.66
C GLY A 79 -2.55 5.11 9.97
N VAL A 80 -2.46 3.79 9.99
CA VAL A 80 -2.53 2.97 11.19
C VAL A 80 -1.41 1.95 11.23
N ASP A 81 -0.79 1.78 12.39
CA ASP A 81 0.21 0.77 12.63
C ASP A 81 0.24 0.39 14.12
N LEU A 82 0.82 -0.76 14.44
CA LEU A 82 1.05 -1.22 15.82
C LEU A 82 2.19 -0.46 16.49
N ASP A 83 3.19 -0.07 15.72
CA ASP A 83 4.39 0.63 16.20
C ASP A 83 4.45 2.08 15.71
N ARG A 84 4.84 2.98 16.61
CA ARG A 84 4.90 4.43 16.32
C ARG A 84 6.28 4.89 15.83
N SER A 85 7.29 4.07 15.88
CA SER A 85 8.66 4.46 15.55
C SER A 85 8.79 4.97 14.13
N GLY A 86 8.18 4.26 13.19
CA GLY A 86 8.14 4.69 11.79
C GLY A 86 7.42 6.02 11.58
N TYR A 87 6.30 6.25 12.28
CA TYR A 87 5.60 7.54 12.18
C TYR A 87 6.42 8.70 12.78
N LYS A 88 7.16 8.49 13.85
CA LYS A 88 8.08 9.50 14.39
C LYS A 88 9.16 9.87 13.35
N LEU A 89 9.77 8.85 12.74
CA LEU A 89 10.74 9.04 11.66
C LEU A 89 10.13 9.79 10.48
N PHE A 90 8.90 9.41 10.06
CA PHE A 90 8.16 10.10 9.02
C PHE A 90 7.97 11.59 9.33
N CYS A 91 7.49 11.94 10.53
CA CYS A 91 7.30 13.34 10.93
C CYS A 91 8.60 14.13 10.94
N GLU A 92 9.69 13.52 11.41
CA GLU A 92 11.03 14.14 11.41
C GLU A 92 11.48 14.51 10.00
N MET A 93 11.29 13.60 9.03
CA MET A 93 11.78 13.77 7.67
C MET A 93 10.85 14.59 6.77
N SER A 94 9.55 14.58 7.04
CA SER A 94 8.52 15.04 6.09
C SER A 94 7.73 16.28 6.53
N SER A 95 8.01 16.84 7.71
CA SER A 95 7.22 17.94 8.32
C SER A 95 6.94 19.12 7.38
N ALA A 96 7.85 19.41 6.46
CA ALA A 96 7.71 20.54 5.53
C ALA A 96 6.79 20.24 4.32
N TRP A 97 6.49 18.95 4.02
CA TRP A 97 5.82 18.56 2.76
C TRP A 97 4.76 17.46 2.87
N GLN A 98 4.63 16.79 4.03
CA GLN A 98 3.76 15.62 4.21
C GLN A 98 2.28 15.86 3.85
N GLY A 99 1.78 17.11 4.00
CA GLY A 99 0.37 17.45 3.82
C GLY A 99 -0.51 16.91 4.96
N ASP A 100 -1.77 16.60 4.66
CA ASP A 100 -2.73 16.08 5.65
C ASP A 100 -2.52 14.58 5.85
N VAL A 101 -1.78 14.23 6.91
CA VAL A 101 -1.51 12.85 7.33
C VAL A 101 -1.83 12.71 8.83
N GLN A 102 -2.83 11.92 9.14
CA GLN A 102 -3.20 11.54 10.50
C GLN A 102 -2.70 10.13 10.79
N TYR A 103 -2.27 9.88 12.01
CA TYR A 103 -1.76 8.57 12.42
C TYR A 103 -2.43 8.08 13.69
N THR A 104 -2.75 6.80 13.74
CA THR A 104 -3.29 6.12 14.91
C THR A 104 -2.46 4.88 15.22
N GLN A 105 -1.87 4.83 16.41
CA GLN A 105 -1.18 3.62 16.88
C GLN A 105 -2.21 2.63 17.42
N THR A 106 -2.55 1.62 16.63
CA THR A 106 -3.47 0.55 17.04
C THR A 106 -3.45 -0.60 16.03
N ASP A 107 -4.16 -1.68 16.36
CA ASP A 107 -4.43 -2.79 15.45
C ASP A 107 -5.35 -2.36 14.29
N ALA A 108 -5.03 -2.78 13.07
CA ALA A 108 -5.75 -2.39 11.84
C ALA A 108 -7.23 -2.81 11.85
N VAL A 109 -7.57 -3.98 12.41
CA VAL A 109 -8.96 -4.46 12.50
C VAL A 109 -9.74 -3.60 13.49
N LYS A 110 -9.15 -3.31 14.64
CA LYS A 110 -9.77 -2.43 15.66
C LYS A 110 -10.00 -1.04 15.07
N TRP A 111 -9.01 -0.51 14.37
CA TRP A 111 -9.12 0.80 13.74
C TRP A 111 -10.23 0.82 12.68
N LEU A 112 -10.25 -0.12 11.75
CA LEU A 112 -11.31 -0.18 10.74
C LEU A 112 -12.70 -0.30 11.37
N ARG A 113 -12.88 -1.14 12.40
CA ARG A 113 -14.15 -1.31 13.09
C ARG A 113 -14.62 0.00 13.75
N SER A 114 -13.70 0.80 14.28
CA SER A 114 -14.02 2.09 14.92
C SER A 114 -14.41 3.19 13.93
N GLN A 115 -14.10 3.04 12.63
CA GLN A 115 -14.42 4.06 11.62
C GLN A 115 -15.92 4.15 11.38
N ARG A 116 -16.49 5.34 11.59
CA ARG A 116 -17.92 5.62 11.34
C ARG A 116 -18.18 5.96 9.86
N GLY A 117 -17.23 6.64 9.21
CA GLY A 117 -17.33 7.07 7.81
C GLY A 117 -16.65 6.09 6.85
N LYS A 118 -17.04 6.17 5.58
CA LYS A 118 -16.47 5.39 4.48
C LYS A 118 -15.26 6.07 3.87
N PHE A 119 -14.40 5.28 3.24
CA PHE A 119 -13.19 5.72 2.55
C PHE A 119 -13.39 5.69 1.03
N ASP A 120 -12.70 6.58 0.34
CA ASP A 120 -12.57 6.55 -1.10
C ASP A 120 -11.57 5.46 -1.53
N LEU A 121 -10.50 5.30 -0.72
CA LEU A 121 -9.54 4.23 -0.93
C LEU A 121 -9.03 3.68 0.41
N LEU A 122 -8.86 2.37 0.48
CA LEU A 122 -8.15 1.69 1.56
C LEU A 122 -6.99 0.89 0.99
N LEU A 123 -5.78 1.18 1.47
CA LEU A 123 -4.56 0.47 1.11
C LEU A 123 -4.11 -0.40 2.27
N GLU A 124 -3.83 -1.66 1.98
CA GLU A 124 -3.33 -2.66 2.91
C GLU A 124 -1.89 -3.03 2.55
N ASP A 125 -0.96 -2.68 3.44
CA ASP A 125 0.49 -2.92 3.32
C ASP A 125 1.09 -3.51 4.61
N LEU A 126 0.31 -4.35 5.32
CA LEU A 126 0.82 -5.05 6.49
C LEU A 126 1.85 -6.11 6.08
N SER A 127 2.94 -6.16 6.81
CA SER A 127 3.97 -7.17 6.66
C SER A 127 4.56 -7.58 8.01
N ILE A 128 5.17 -8.76 8.06
CA ILE A 128 5.91 -9.27 9.21
C ILE A 128 7.33 -9.55 8.76
N GLY A 129 8.30 -8.84 9.37
CA GLY A 129 9.72 -9.12 9.17
C GLY A 129 10.16 -10.38 9.92
N ARG A 130 10.77 -11.34 9.19
CA ARG A 130 11.30 -12.57 9.77
C ARG A 130 12.48 -13.08 8.96
N ASN A 131 13.62 -13.36 9.64
CA ASN A 131 14.81 -13.96 9.04
C ASN A 131 15.37 -13.20 7.82
N GLY A 132 15.36 -11.85 7.87
CA GLY A 132 15.87 -11.03 6.76
C GLY A 132 14.91 -10.85 5.58
N ASP A 133 13.68 -11.33 5.68
CA ASP A 133 12.66 -11.20 4.66
C ASP A 133 11.33 -10.71 5.25
N VAL A 134 10.36 -10.36 4.40
CA VAL A 134 9.04 -9.87 4.79
C VAL A 134 7.94 -10.79 4.26
N PHE A 135 6.97 -11.07 5.09
CA PHE A 135 5.87 -12.00 4.81
C PHE A 135 4.50 -11.36 5.04
N LYS A 136 3.51 -11.83 4.32
CA LYS A 136 2.13 -11.40 4.50
C LYS A 136 1.50 -12.08 5.72
N PRO A 137 0.97 -11.33 6.71
CA PRO A 137 0.27 -11.94 7.83
C PRO A 137 -1.11 -12.50 7.42
N ASP A 138 -1.55 -13.56 8.07
CA ASP A 138 -2.85 -14.21 7.81
C ASP A 138 -4.04 -13.26 7.86
N ILE A 139 -4.01 -12.29 8.76
CA ILE A 139 -5.07 -11.29 8.92
C ILE A 139 -5.32 -10.50 7.63
N SER A 140 -4.26 -10.23 6.86
CA SER A 140 -4.31 -9.51 5.59
C SER A 140 -5.05 -10.29 4.50
N ILE A 141 -5.08 -11.61 4.64
CA ILE A 141 -5.68 -12.51 3.65
C ILE A 141 -7.11 -12.90 4.05
N ASN A 142 -7.34 -13.14 5.34
CA ASN A 142 -8.61 -13.69 5.83
C ASN A 142 -9.57 -12.64 6.36
N ALA A 143 -9.14 -11.80 7.30
CA ALA A 143 -10.05 -10.92 8.06
C ALA A 143 -10.17 -9.52 7.45
N LEU A 144 -9.09 -8.97 6.91
CA LEU A 144 -9.09 -7.60 6.39
C LEU A 144 -9.86 -7.42 5.07
N PRO A 145 -9.82 -8.32 4.08
CA PRO A 145 -10.49 -8.06 2.80
C PRO A 145 -11.99 -7.77 2.93
N PRO A 146 -12.83 -8.58 3.61
CA PRO A 146 -14.24 -8.26 3.77
C PRO A 146 -14.47 -7.02 4.65
N LEU A 147 -13.63 -6.78 5.65
CA LEU A 147 -13.73 -5.60 6.49
C LEU A 147 -13.38 -4.33 5.71
N ILE A 148 -12.33 -4.34 4.90
CA ILE A 148 -11.94 -3.25 4.00
C ILE A 148 -13.10 -2.95 3.04
N GLN A 149 -13.62 -3.96 2.34
CA GLN A 149 -14.75 -3.81 1.43
C GLN A 149 -15.94 -3.14 2.13
N SER A 150 -16.27 -3.56 3.38
CA SER A 150 -17.36 -2.98 4.15
C SER A 150 -17.15 -1.53 4.53
N LYS A 151 -15.92 -0.99 4.50
CA LYS A 151 -15.55 0.38 4.87
C LYS A 151 -15.29 1.29 3.66
N LEU A 152 -15.38 0.77 2.46
CA LEU A 152 -15.31 1.57 1.24
C LEU A 152 -16.67 2.20 0.88
N LYS A 153 -16.63 3.35 0.22
CA LYS A 153 -17.77 3.92 -0.50
C LYS A 153 -18.17 2.97 -1.63
N PRO A 154 -19.38 3.11 -2.24
CA PRO A 154 -19.80 2.25 -3.34
C PRO A 154 -18.79 2.19 -4.51
N ASP A 155 -18.23 3.34 -4.88
CA ASP A 155 -17.20 3.53 -5.91
C ASP A 155 -15.76 3.45 -5.38
N GLY A 156 -15.60 3.14 -4.10
CA GLY A 156 -14.31 3.09 -3.42
C GLY A 156 -13.45 1.91 -3.86
N VAL A 157 -12.14 2.07 -3.73
CA VAL A 157 -11.14 1.11 -4.20
C VAL A 157 -10.30 0.57 -3.05
N ALA A 158 -10.04 -0.74 -3.05
CA ALA A 158 -9.06 -1.37 -2.18
C ALA A 158 -7.76 -1.64 -2.95
N VAL A 159 -6.64 -1.35 -2.31
CA VAL A 159 -5.30 -1.69 -2.80
C VAL A 159 -4.64 -2.62 -1.80
N PHE A 160 -4.14 -3.76 -2.25
CA PHE A 160 -3.41 -4.71 -1.41
C PHE A 160 -2.01 -4.92 -1.95
N ASN A 161 -1.00 -4.68 -1.13
CA ASN A 161 0.37 -5.08 -1.42
C ASN A 161 0.58 -6.51 -0.91
N LEU A 162 0.52 -7.50 -1.78
CA LEU A 162 0.74 -8.90 -1.43
C LEU A 162 2.23 -9.24 -1.45
N LEU A 163 2.66 -9.92 -0.41
CA LEU A 163 3.97 -10.52 -0.22
C LEU A 163 3.83 -12.04 -0.14
N PRO A 164 4.89 -12.83 -0.30
CA PRO A 164 4.83 -14.27 -0.04
C PRO A 164 4.22 -14.58 1.33
N ALA A 165 3.53 -15.71 1.45
CA ALA A 165 3.02 -16.23 2.70
C ALA A 165 3.46 -17.70 2.83
N ASP A 166 3.74 -18.15 4.07
CA ASP A 166 4.40 -19.43 4.34
C ASP A 166 3.65 -20.66 3.79
N ASP A 167 2.34 -20.62 3.84
CA ASP A 167 1.47 -21.79 3.60
C ASP A 167 0.51 -21.62 2.40
N ARG A 168 0.70 -20.55 1.60
CA ARG A 168 -0.20 -20.22 0.49
C ARG A 168 0.52 -19.98 -0.82
N THR A 169 -0.04 -20.52 -1.89
CA THR A 169 0.34 -20.14 -3.25
C THR A 169 -0.20 -18.75 -3.61
N TRP A 170 0.44 -18.06 -4.54
CA TRP A 170 -0.05 -16.79 -5.07
C TRP A 170 -1.49 -16.87 -5.59
N ALA A 171 -1.86 -17.97 -6.25
CA ALA A 171 -3.20 -18.15 -6.79
C ALA A 171 -4.25 -18.21 -5.68
N ARG A 172 -3.98 -18.98 -4.62
CA ARG A 172 -4.86 -19.11 -3.46
C ARG A 172 -4.99 -17.79 -2.71
N MET A 173 -3.89 -17.15 -2.38
CA MET A 173 -3.87 -15.87 -1.68
C MET A 173 -4.62 -14.78 -2.46
N THR A 174 -4.37 -14.67 -3.76
CA THR A 174 -5.08 -13.73 -4.64
C THR A 174 -6.57 -14.03 -4.67
N ALA A 175 -6.99 -15.30 -4.71
CA ALA A 175 -8.39 -15.68 -4.72
C ALA A 175 -9.09 -15.34 -3.40
N GLU A 176 -8.43 -15.57 -2.25
CA GLU A 176 -8.94 -15.26 -0.91
C GLU A 176 -9.11 -13.76 -0.72
N VAL A 177 -8.09 -12.96 -1.04
CA VAL A 177 -8.12 -11.50 -0.87
C VAL A 177 -9.16 -10.83 -1.76
N ARG A 178 -9.33 -11.29 -3.01
CA ARG A 178 -10.29 -10.71 -3.94
C ARG A 178 -11.74 -11.15 -3.71
N ALA A 179 -11.97 -12.21 -2.93
CA ALA A 179 -13.29 -12.84 -2.80
C ALA A 179 -14.45 -11.87 -2.48
N PRO A 180 -14.30 -10.83 -1.65
CA PRO A 180 -15.37 -9.88 -1.37
C PRO A 180 -15.60 -8.82 -2.47
N PHE A 181 -14.77 -8.78 -3.53
CA PHE A 181 -14.83 -7.76 -4.58
C PHE A 181 -15.27 -8.35 -5.92
N GLU A 182 -15.97 -7.55 -6.72
CA GLU A 182 -16.48 -7.99 -8.03
C GLU A 182 -15.45 -7.82 -9.15
N PHE A 183 -14.67 -6.75 -9.11
CA PHE A 183 -13.69 -6.41 -10.14
C PHE A 183 -12.30 -6.29 -9.55
N GLY A 184 -11.30 -6.56 -10.37
CA GLY A 184 -9.92 -6.41 -9.93
C GLY A 184 -8.90 -6.57 -11.06
N VAL A 185 -7.77 -5.92 -10.84
CA VAL A 185 -6.55 -6.12 -11.62
C VAL A 185 -5.40 -6.39 -10.67
N GLN A 186 -4.36 -7.05 -11.18
CA GLN A 186 -3.11 -7.20 -10.46
C GLN A 186 -1.97 -6.53 -11.23
N VAL A 187 -1.12 -5.84 -10.50
CA VAL A 187 0.15 -5.29 -10.97
C VAL A 187 1.25 -6.24 -10.54
N LEU A 188 2.07 -6.64 -11.49
CA LEU A 188 3.24 -7.50 -11.31
C LEU A 188 4.49 -6.68 -11.62
N PHE A 189 5.59 -7.03 -10.99
CA PHE A 189 6.90 -6.40 -11.11
C PHE A 189 7.87 -7.35 -11.78
N GLU A 190 8.87 -6.83 -12.49
CA GLU A 190 10.01 -7.60 -12.97
C GLU A 190 11.07 -7.73 -11.86
N SER A 191 11.24 -6.65 -11.06
CA SER A 191 12.29 -6.54 -10.03
C SER A 191 11.85 -6.94 -8.62
N TYR A 192 10.55 -7.14 -8.36
CA TYR A 192 10.01 -7.44 -7.03
C TYR A 192 9.09 -8.66 -7.03
N TYR A 193 9.10 -9.43 -5.94
CA TYR A 193 8.15 -10.54 -5.74
C TYR A 193 6.75 -10.09 -5.36
N ASN A 194 6.57 -8.81 -5.03
CA ASN A 194 5.29 -8.23 -4.67
C ASN A 194 4.23 -8.41 -5.78
N ARG A 195 2.98 -8.45 -5.37
CA ARG A 195 1.82 -8.29 -6.28
C ARG A 195 0.89 -7.25 -5.70
N VAL A 196 0.63 -6.19 -6.45
CA VAL A 196 -0.33 -5.18 -6.02
C VAL A 196 -1.68 -5.49 -6.65
N LEU A 197 -2.70 -5.71 -5.81
CA LEU A 197 -4.08 -5.87 -6.27
C LEU A 197 -4.81 -4.54 -6.15
N VAL A 198 -5.52 -4.15 -7.20
CA VAL A 198 -6.48 -3.04 -7.19
C VAL A 198 -7.87 -3.65 -7.36
N LEU A 199 -8.72 -3.53 -6.35
CA LEU A 199 -10.00 -4.23 -6.23
C LEU A 199 -11.15 -3.23 -6.03
N SER A 200 -12.30 -3.49 -6.64
CA SER A 200 -13.49 -2.62 -6.56
C SER A 200 -14.78 -3.43 -6.71
N ASN A 201 -15.91 -2.85 -6.28
CA ASN A 201 -17.25 -3.36 -6.61
C ASN A 201 -17.85 -2.67 -7.85
N GLU A 202 -17.19 -1.64 -8.36
CA GLU A 202 -17.51 -1.01 -9.64
C GLU A 202 -16.49 -1.45 -10.71
N PRO A 203 -16.89 -1.46 -11.99
CA PRO A 203 -16.02 -1.87 -13.08
C PRO A 203 -14.74 -1.03 -13.15
N LEU A 204 -13.59 -1.69 -13.21
CA LEU A 204 -12.30 -1.04 -13.47
C LEU A 204 -12.07 -0.90 -14.98
N PRO A 205 -11.29 0.09 -15.43
CA PRO A 205 -10.91 0.23 -16.83
C PRO A 205 -10.20 -1.02 -17.35
N ALA A 206 -10.15 -1.18 -18.66
CA ALA A 206 -9.39 -2.27 -19.29
C ALA A 206 -7.91 -2.24 -18.86
N THR A 207 -7.27 -3.41 -18.77
CA THR A 207 -5.88 -3.54 -18.25
C THR A 207 -4.87 -2.64 -18.96
N ARG A 208 -5.05 -2.42 -20.28
CA ARG A 208 -4.20 -1.48 -21.04
C ARG A 208 -4.34 -0.04 -20.53
N GLU A 209 -5.56 0.37 -20.23
CA GLU A 209 -5.85 1.71 -19.70
C GLU A 209 -5.36 1.84 -18.24
N VAL A 210 -5.55 0.82 -17.43
CA VAL A 210 -4.99 0.76 -16.06
C VAL A 210 -3.46 0.88 -16.10
N SER A 211 -2.81 0.13 -16.98
CA SER A 211 -1.35 0.20 -17.16
C SER A 211 -0.88 1.60 -17.56
N ARG A 212 -1.57 2.24 -18.50
CA ARG A 212 -1.27 3.61 -18.94
C ARG A 212 -1.39 4.59 -17.77
N ARG A 213 -2.54 4.57 -17.07
CA ARG A 213 -2.83 5.47 -15.94
C ARG A 213 -1.82 5.34 -14.80
N LEU A 214 -1.33 4.14 -14.51
CA LEU A 214 -0.30 3.93 -13.49
C LEU A 214 1.07 4.46 -13.95
N ARG A 215 1.44 4.20 -15.20
CA ARG A 215 2.74 4.59 -15.75
C ARG A 215 2.91 6.10 -15.90
N GLU A 216 1.83 6.83 -16.21
CA GLU A 216 1.88 8.28 -16.37
C GLU A 216 2.42 9.00 -15.11
N PRO A 217 1.83 8.87 -13.91
CA PRO A 217 2.34 9.52 -12.71
C PRO A 217 3.71 8.97 -12.26
N LEU A 218 4.01 7.68 -12.51
CA LEU A 218 5.33 7.12 -12.26
C LEU A 218 6.41 7.79 -13.13
N ALA A 219 6.12 8.01 -14.42
CA ALA A 219 7.03 8.71 -15.32
C ALA A 219 7.20 10.20 -14.95
N VAL A 220 6.14 10.85 -14.44
CA VAL A 220 6.23 12.26 -13.97
C VAL A 220 7.23 12.44 -12.84
N ILE A 221 7.43 11.43 -12.00
CA ILE A 221 8.38 11.46 -10.88
C ILE A 221 9.71 10.77 -11.22
N ASP A 222 9.94 10.42 -12.48
CA ASP A 222 11.12 9.69 -12.97
C ASP A 222 11.36 8.34 -12.25
N SER A 223 10.29 7.65 -11.83
CA SER A 223 10.39 6.34 -11.17
C SER A 223 10.72 5.23 -12.17
N GLU A 224 11.69 4.38 -11.83
CA GLU A 224 12.03 3.17 -12.59
C GLU A 224 10.84 2.21 -12.69
N MET A 225 9.91 2.26 -11.75
CA MET A 225 8.69 1.45 -11.76
C MET A 225 7.79 1.71 -12.97
N ALA A 226 7.93 2.84 -13.66
CA ALA A 226 7.18 3.12 -14.89
C ALA A 226 7.41 2.06 -15.99
N THR A 227 8.59 1.45 -16.02
CA THR A 227 8.93 0.38 -16.98
C THR A 227 8.87 -1.01 -16.39
N ASP A 228 9.03 -1.14 -15.06
CA ASP A 228 9.11 -2.42 -14.34
C ASP A 228 7.77 -3.14 -14.20
N ILE A 229 6.62 -2.41 -14.25
CA ILE A 229 5.31 -2.99 -13.98
C ILE A 229 4.63 -3.59 -15.22
N SER A 230 3.85 -4.65 -14.98
CA SER A 230 2.85 -5.18 -15.93
C SER A 230 1.49 -5.37 -15.23
N VAL A 231 0.39 -5.18 -15.97
CA VAL A 231 -0.98 -5.26 -15.43
C VAL A 231 -1.73 -6.43 -16.06
N ARG A 232 -2.37 -7.24 -15.21
CA ARG A 232 -3.22 -8.37 -15.64
C ARG A 232 -4.60 -8.28 -15.00
N SER A 233 -5.63 -8.69 -15.73
CA SER A 233 -6.98 -8.82 -15.17
C SER A 233 -7.02 -9.99 -14.17
N LEU A 234 -7.73 -9.81 -13.08
CA LEU A 234 -8.10 -10.91 -12.19
C LEU A 234 -9.39 -11.53 -12.74
N ARG A 235 -9.26 -12.72 -13.35
CA ARG A 235 -10.44 -13.46 -13.82
C ARG A 235 -11.35 -13.80 -12.63
N LEU A 236 -12.65 -13.56 -12.77
CA LEU A 236 -13.65 -14.07 -11.83
C LEU A 236 -13.51 -15.59 -11.77
N ALA A 237 -13.45 -16.16 -10.55
CA ALA A 237 -13.77 -17.57 -10.43
C ALA A 237 -15.21 -17.73 -10.95
N LYS A 238 -15.45 -18.59 -11.94
CA LYS A 238 -16.81 -18.93 -12.36
C LYS A 238 -17.51 -19.47 -11.11
N ARG A 239 -18.59 -18.80 -10.68
CA ARG A 239 -19.50 -19.33 -9.67
C ARG A 239 -20.13 -20.63 -10.18
#